data_9628e410503fef61b6b652e421da9b98
#
_entry.id   9628e410503fef61b6b652e421da9b98
#
_cell.length_a   1.000
_cell.length_b   1.000
_cell.length_c   1.000
_cell.angle_alpha   90.00
_cell.angle_beta   90.00
_cell.angle_gamma   90.00
#
_symmetry.space_group_name_H-M   'P 1'
#
loop_
_entity.id
_entity.type
_entity.pdbx_description
1 polymer ?
#
loop_
_entity_poly.entity_id
_entity_poly.type
_entity_poly.pdbx_seq_one_letter_code
_entity_poly.pdbx_strand_id
1 'polypeptide(L)'
;MRKIIMKKLFLASVAFLCAWIWSANAQTMAPNYFHADPQQFKHRIVKEKSFSSYSNYEYGVDNRLQRIYSVDESSGEIEHERRFFFNEGGYMIREEEYDGTVQIPVRKWEFVRDDKGYITHFSRYSPKDGSQELIEDIRIDFSYDADMKLIKADIDFFDIMADVWGDLRTTKLIYNENGLLKEMIQTDPGSGQEFNREELTYNNLNKIVAIRFIPGPASTGLNEFELIYEYDSEGMDIVKAGRDDFWYYYEYDKEMLASETFFPKPSIADLVYFGLKDYVDFSGLPFKNSYTHVVVKESTNEMEAIYEPISVYSVVVIQPENGEIKLTADGQPLNSGSTLVAGRRIKIHPIPAEGYEVDKVMVNGENIEAPYEFLLEKDTEVTALMKKSNAVGEVDTKAFHVYPIPTSKDLTIEIPAEMVGKVASLIDMNGQIVYRVTLNNIFQQIDISHLKGVFLLQIGDITERVIVQ
;
A
#
# COMPACT_ATOMS: atom_id res chain seq x y z
N MET A 1 31.26 -17.16 35.51
CA MET A 1 31.37 -15.75 35.06
C MET A 1 31.31 -15.57 33.53
N ARG A 2 32.02 -16.35 32.70
CA ARG A 2 32.00 -16.22 31.21
C ARG A 2 30.62 -16.46 30.54
N LYS A 3 29.79 -17.38 31.06
CA LYS A 3 28.44 -17.66 30.46
C LYS A 3 27.42 -16.53 30.70
N ILE A 4 27.57 -15.73 31.74
CA ILE A 4 26.68 -14.59 32.05
C ILE A 4 27.02 -13.37 31.20
N ILE A 5 28.32 -13.20 30.88
CA ILE A 5 28.77 -12.08 30.02
C ILE A 5 28.33 -12.32 28.55
N MET A 6 28.40 -13.57 28.06
CA MET A 6 27.92 -13.89 26.70
C MET A 6 26.41 -13.73 26.54
N LYS A 7 25.57 -14.06 27.54
CA LYS A 7 24.13 -13.82 27.48
C LYS A 7 23.78 -12.32 27.51
N LYS A 8 24.52 -11.50 28.23
CA LYS A 8 24.30 -10.04 28.23
C LYS A 8 24.76 -9.38 26.93
N LEU A 9 25.83 -9.86 26.31
CA LEU A 9 26.28 -9.38 25.00
C LEU A 9 25.31 -9.81 23.87
N PHE A 10 24.74 -11.02 23.94
CA PHE A 10 23.75 -11.49 22.96
C PHE A 10 22.41 -10.73 23.08
N LEU A 11 21.93 -10.45 24.30
CA LEU A 11 20.77 -9.61 24.53
C LEU A 11 20.99 -8.16 24.12
N ALA A 12 22.18 -7.62 24.32
CA ALA A 12 22.52 -6.26 23.87
C ALA A 12 22.61 -6.16 22.34
N SER A 13 23.13 -7.18 21.65
CA SER A 13 23.19 -7.20 20.19
C SER A 13 21.82 -7.41 19.55
N VAL A 14 20.92 -8.19 20.15
CA VAL A 14 19.54 -8.36 19.66
C VAL A 14 18.74 -7.07 19.92
N ALA A 15 18.90 -6.42 21.06
CA ALA A 15 18.28 -5.11 21.35
C ALA A 15 18.83 -4.01 20.41
N PHE A 16 20.11 -4.06 20.03
CA PHE A 16 20.70 -3.12 19.08
C PHE A 16 20.21 -3.38 17.64
N LEU A 17 20.07 -4.65 17.23
CA LEU A 17 19.47 -4.98 15.93
C LEU A 17 17.97 -4.60 15.86
N CYS A 18 17.22 -4.82 16.93
CA CYS A 18 15.81 -4.39 17.00
C CYS A 18 15.71 -2.84 16.99
N ALA A 19 16.59 -2.12 17.67
CA ALA A 19 16.64 -0.66 17.64
C ALA A 19 17.03 -0.13 16.25
N TRP A 20 17.92 -0.80 15.51
CA TRP A 20 18.26 -0.45 14.13
C TRP A 20 17.11 -0.71 13.14
N ILE A 21 16.38 -1.79 13.31
CA ILE A 21 15.20 -2.07 12.48
C ILE A 21 14.07 -1.05 12.76
N TRP A 22 13.99 -0.53 13.99
CA TRP A 22 13.00 0.50 14.35
C TRP A 22 13.43 1.92 13.94
N SER A 23 14.71 2.23 13.90
CA SER A 23 15.20 3.57 13.48
C SER A 23 15.22 3.75 11.96
N ALA A 24 15.34 2.67 11.18
CA ALA A 24 15.34 2.73 9.71
C ALA A 24 13.96 3.00 9.09
N ASN A 25 12.87 2.95 9.89
CA ASN A 25 11.50 3.21 9.43
C ASN A 25 10.95 4.59 9.83
N ALA A 26 11.79 5.50 10.32
CA ALA A 26 11.38 6.85 10.65
C ALA A 26 11.22 7.68 9.36
N GLN A 27 9.99 8.01 9.02
CA GLN A 27 9.61 9.06 8.05
C GLN A 27 10.01 8.89 6.59
N THR A 28 10.11 7.70 6.06
CA THR A 28 9.75 7.59 4.66
C THR A 28 8.27 7.94 4.58
N MET A 29 7.89 8.98 3.86
CA MET A 29 6.52 9.10 3.37
C MET A 29 6.24 7.78 2.69
N ALA A 30 5.58 6.88 3.42
CA ALA A 30 5.47 5.51 2.97
C ALA A 30 4.79 5.55 1.60
N PRO A 31 5.33 4.86 0.58
CA PRO A 31 4.72 4.79 -0.75
C PRO A 31 3.29 4.27 -0.69
N ASN A 32 2.94 3.72 0.44
CA ASN A 32 1.72 3.00 0.77
C ASN A 32 0.76 3.81 1.62
N TYR A 33 0.72 5.12 1.43
CA TYR A 33 -0.14 5.99 2.21
C TYR A 33 -1.61 5.55 2.21
N PHE A 34 -2.07 4.96 1.11
CA PHE A 34 -3.33 4.25 0.96
C PHE A 34 -3.16 2.76 0.64
N HIS A 35 -1.98 2.21 0.87
CA HIS A 35 -1.85 0.78 0.94
C HIS A 35 -2.26 0.37 2.35
N ALA A 36 -3.54 0.21 2.55
CA ALA A 36 -4.02 -0.55 3.66
C ALA A 36 -3.70 -2.02 3.37
N ASP A 37 -2.47 -2.45 3.72
CA ASP A 37 -2.28 -3.86 4.01
C ASP A 37 -2.99 -4.13 5.35
N PRO A 38 -4.18 -4.75 5.34
CA PRO A 38 -4.94 -4.98 6.56
C PRO A 38 -4.16 -5.79 7.60
N GLN A 39 -3.11 -6.53 7.18
CA GLN A 39 -2.27 -7.31 8.09
C GLN A 39 -1.48 -6.47 9.09
N GLN A 40 -1.29 -5.18 8.82
CA GLN A 40 -0.57 -4.30 9.73
C GLN A 40 -1.46 -3.77 10.86
N PHE A 41 -2.77 -3.93 10.74
CA PHE A 41 -3.73 -3.29 11.63
C PHE A 41 -4.56 -4.31 12.42
N LYS A 42 -4.79 -4.00 13.69
CA LYS A 42 -5.69 -4.74 14.58
C LYS A 42 -7.08 -4.10 14.65
N HIS A 43 -7.15 -2.81 14.35
CA HIS A 43 -8.37 -2.02 14.39
C HIS A 43 -8.49 -1.16 13.13
N ARG A 44 -9.72 -0.75 12.83
CA ARG A 44 -10.03 0.17 11.73
C ARG A 44 -11.13 1.13 12.14
N ILE A 45 -11.10 2.35 11.61
CA ILE A 45 -12.18 3.32 11.79
C ILE A 45 -13.42 2.83 11.02
N VAL A 46 -14.59 2.95 11.63
CA VAL A 46 -15.87 2.62 10.97
C VAL A 46 -16.80 3.81 10.88
N LYS A 47 -16.60 4.79 11.76
CA LYS A 47 -17.43 5.98 11.79
C LYS A 47 -16.65 7.16 12.39
N GLU A 48 -16.89 8.33 11.85
CA GLU A 48 -16.44 9.60 12.39
C GLU A 48 -17.64 10.56 12.45
N LYS A 49 -17.87 11.16 13.59
CA LYS A 49 -18.91 12.17 13.77
C LYS A 49 -18.26 13.56 13.84
N SER A 50 -18.85 14.54 13.17
CA SER A 50 -18.42 15.92 13.22
C SER A 50 -19.67 16.82 13.14
N PHE A 51 -19.83 17.77 14.06
CA PHE A 51 -20.97 18.73 14.12
C PHE A 51 -22.34 18.12 13.78
N SER A 52 -22.82 18.35 12.56
CA SER A 52 -24.15 17.95 12.06
C SER A 52 -24.12 16.78 11.09
N SER A 53 -22.97 16.18 10.84
CA SER A 53 -22.80 15.07 9.92
C SER A 53 -21.96 13.97 10.52
N TYR A 54 -22.04 12.79 9.93
CA TYR A 54 -21.13 11.69 10.22
C TYR A 54 -20.67 11.01 8.96
N SER A 55 -19.38 10.60 8.94
CA SER A 55 -18.80 9.81 7.89
C SER A 55 -18.79 8.34 8.27
N ASN A 56 -19.23 7.48 7.38
CA ASN A 56 -19.13 6.03 7.51
C ASN A 56 -18.04 5.51 6.59
N TYR A 57 -17.33 4.49 7.07
CA TYR A 57 -16.23 3.84 6.37
C TYR A 57 -16.62 2.41 6.06
N GLU A 58 -16.73 2.08 4.78
CA GLU A 58 -17.11 0.74 4.32
C GLU A 58 -15.89 0.01 3.74
N TYR A 59 -15.73 -1.24 4.15
CA TYR A 59 -14.62 -2.09 3.77
C TYR A 59 -15.10 -3.27 2.93
N GLY A 60 -14.30 -3.64 1.94
CA GLY A 60 -14.53 -4.84 1.17
C GLY A 60 -14.29 -6.12 1.97
N VAL A 61 -14.59 -7.24 1.34
CA VAL A 61 -14.33 -8.58 1.90
C VAL A 61 -12.84 -8.82 2.17
N ASP A 62 -11.97 -8.08 1.50
CA ASP A 62 -10.52 -8.08 1.65
C ASP A 62 -10.01 -7.07 2.73
N ASN A 63 -10.92 -6.50 3.51
CA ASN A 63 -10.69 -5.46 4.53
C ASN A 63 -10.08 -4.14 3.99
N ARG A 64 -10.05 -3.93 2.69
CA ARG A 64 -9.65 -2.65 2.11
C ARG A 64 -10.79 -1.66 2.16
N LEU A 65 -10.46 -0.42 2.46
CA LEU A 65 -11.44 0.67 2.42
C LEU A 65 -11.94 0.85 0.99
N GLN A 66 -13.24 0.65 0.78
CA GLN A 66 -13.86 0.81 -0.53
C GLN A 66 -14.61 2.11 -0.68
N ARG A 67 -15.17 2.62 0.44
CA ARG A 67 -16.05 3.77 0.41
C ARG A 67 -16.00 4.55 1.72
N ILE A 68 -16.02 5.87 1.62
CA ILE A 68 -16.36 6.79 2.72
C ILE A 68 -17.55 7.60 2.24
N TYR A 69 -18.58 7.75 3.08
CA TYR A 69 -19.69 8.65 2.76
C TYR A 69 -20.15 9.41 3.99
N SER A 70 -20.41 10.72 3.80
CA SER A 70 -20.97 11.57 4.82
C SER A 70 -22.48 11.62 4.71
N VAL A 71 -23.12 11.65 5.88
CA VAL A 71 -24.58 11.69 6.00
C VAL A 71 -24.94 12.88 6.88
N ASP A 72 -25.83 13.74 6.41
CA ASP A 72 -26.44 14.78 7.21
C ASP A 72 -27.30 14.15 8.33
N GLU A 73 -27.04 14.51 9.58
CA GLU A 73 -27.71 13.89 10.73
C GLU A 73 -29.21 14.22 10.79
N SER A 74 -29.63 15.35 10.22
CA SER A 74 -31.00 15.81 10.28
C SER A 74 -31.90 15.21 9.20
N SER A 75 -31.39 15.05 7.98
CA SER A 75 -32.12 14.50 6.83
C SER A 75 -31.89 13.02 6.64
N GLY A 76 -30.73 12.49 7.08
CA GLY A 76 -30.28 11.12 6.81
C GLY A 76 -29.82 10.93 5.35
N GLU A 77 -29.66 12.00 4.59
CA GLU A 77 -29.24 11.96 3.19
C GLU A 77 -27.71 11.91 3.08
N ILE A 78 -27.21 11.23 2.06
CA ILE A 78 -25.79 11.23 1.74
C ILE A 78 -25.45 12.54 1.06
N GLU A 79 -24.53 13.31 1.67
CA GLU A 79 -24.05 14.59 1.13
C GLU A 79 -22.87 14.39 0.18
N HIS A 80 -21.88 13.58 0.59
CA HIS A 80 -20.66 13.31 -0.15
C HIS A 80 -20.30 11.85 -0.05
N GLU A 81 -19.67 11.35 -1.09
CA GLU A 81 -19.18 9.98 -1.15
C GLU A 81 -17.82 9.93 -1.85
N ARG A 82 -16.88 9.12 -1.33
CA ARG A 82 -15.59 8.81 -1.94
C ARG A 82 -15.47 7.32 -2.11
N ARG A 83 -15.06 6.87 -3.31
CA ARG A 83 -14.83 5.46 -3.65
C ARG A 83 -13.36 5.23 -3.98
N PHE A 84 -12.81 4.12 -3.51
CA PHE A 84 -11.40 3.78 -3.63
C PHE A 84 -11.23 2.51 -4.45
N PHE A 85 -10.29 2.54 -5.39
CA PHE A 85 -10.02 1.44 -6.31
C PHE A 85 -8.57 1.00 -6.18
N PHE A 86 -8.35 -0.31 -6.11
CA PHE A 86 -7.05 -0.90 -5.88
C PHE A 86 -6.66 -1.83 -7.02
N ASN A 87 -5.36 -1.95 -7.29
CA ASN A 87 -4.83 -2.96 -8.21
C ASN A 87 -4.72 -4.32 -7.51
N GLU A 88 -4.30 -5.35 -8.25
CA GLU A 88 -4.10 -6.71 -7.72
C GLU A 88 -3.07 -6.76 -6.57
N GLY A 89 -2.06 -5.90 -6.59
CA GLY A 89 -1.08 -5.75 -5.51
C GLY A 89 -1.59 -5.03 -4.26
N GLY A 90 -2.86 -4.57 -4.27
CA GLY A 90 -3.48 -3.87 -3.15
C GLY A 90 -3.13 -2.39 -3.03
N TYR A 91 -2.49 -1.81 -4.02
CA TYR A 91 -2.21 -0.38 -4.05
C TYR A 91 -3.38 0.39 -4.61
N MET A 92 -3.78 1.47 -3.96
CA MET A 92 -4.79 2.39 -4.50
C MET A 92 -4.27 3.02 -5.80
N ILE A 93 -5.07 2.90 -6.85
CA ILE A 93 -4.77 3.43 -8.18
C ILE A 93 -5.72 4.54 -8.60
N ARG A 94 -6.88 4.62 -7.95
CA ARG A 94 -7.90 5.64 -8.26
C ARG A 94 -8.78 5.92 -7.07
N GLU A 95 -9.19 7.17 -6.92
CA GLU A 95 -10.23 7.64 -6.03
C GLU A 95 -11.24 8.45 -6.83
N GLU A 96 -12.52 8.35 -6.49
CA GLU A 96 -13.61 9.09 -7.09
C GLU A 96 -14.47 9.73 -6.02
N GLU A 97 -14.84 10.99 -6.21
CA GLU A 97 -15.73 11.76 -5.34
C GLU A 97 -17.08 11.97 -6.03
N TYR A 98 -18.15 11.83 -5.26
CA TYR A 98 -19.53 11.99 -5.71
C TYR A 98 -20.23 12.99 -4.79
N ASP A 99 -21.15 13.74 -5.35
CA ASP A 99 -21.98 14.72 -4.63
C ASP A 99 -23.40 14.16 -4.45
N GLY A 100 -23.80 13.99 -3.20
CA GLY A 100 -25.11 13.42 -2.86
C GLY A 100 -25.34 12.04 -3.47
N THR A 101 -26.51 11.86 -4.10
CA THR A 101 -26.92 10.61 -4.75
C THR A 101 -26.54 10.53 -6.24
N VAL A 102 -25.75 11.47 -6.73
CA VAL A 102 -25.31 11.51 -8.13
C VAL A 102 -24.38 10.34 -8.42
N GLN A 103 -24.64 9.60 -9.51
CA GLN A 103 -23.85 8.42 -9.87
C GLN A 103 -22.66 8.73 -10.81
N ILE A 104 -22.43 10.00 -11.11
CA ILE A 104 -21.32 10.46 -11.94
C ILE A 104 -20.32 11.15 -10.99
N PRO A 105 -19.03 10.79 -11.01
CA PRO A 105 -18.07 11.42 -10.13
C PRO A 105 -17.92 12.92 -10.45
N VAL A 106 -17.88 13.76 -9.41
CA VAL A 106 -17.61 15.20 -9.52
C VAL A 106 -16.12 15.50 -9.52
N ARG A 107 -15.30 14.55 -9.05
CA ARG A 107 -13.83 14.58 -9.13
C ARG A 107 -13.30 13.16 -9.23
N LYS A 108 -12.10 13.05 -9.79
CA LYS A 108 -11.37 11.79 -9.88
C LYS A 108 -9.88 12.07 -9.65
N TRP A 109 -9.22 11.15 -8.95
CA TRP A 109 -7.77 11.13 -8.77
C TRP A 109 -7.22 9.80 -9.26
N GLU A 110 -6.10 9.82 -9.97
CA GLU A 110 -5.41 8.64 -10.47
C GLU A 110 -3.96 8.64 -10.00
N PHE A 111 -3.46 7.46 -9.66
CA PHE A 111 -2.12 7.25 -9.12
C PHE A 111 -1.38 6.23 -9.97
N VAL A 112 -0.30 6.64 -10.61
CA VAL A 112 0.63 5.74 -11.30
C VAL A 112 1.74 5.38 -10.33
N ARG A 113 2.10 4.09 -10.30
CA ARG A 113 3.11 3.57 -9.38
C ARG A 113 4.17 2.78 -10.13
N ASP A 114 5.37 2.75 -9.57
CA ASP A 114 6.43 1.87 -10.03
C ASP A 114 6.19 0.41 -9.57
N ASP A 115 7.09 -0.49 -9.96
CA ASP A 115 7.07 -1.92 -9.61
C ASP A 115 7.23 -2.20 -8.11
N LYS A 116 7.71 -1.22 -7.33
CA LYS A 116 7.85 -1.28 -5.88
C LYS A 116 6.66 -0.66 -5.14
N GLY A 117 5.70 -0.09 -5.87
CA GLY A 117 4.50 0.53 -5.33
C GLY A 117 4.63 2.02 -5.00
N TYR A 118 5.76 2.68 -5.31
CA TYR A 118 5.92 4.12 -5.11
C TYR A 118 5.13 4.91 -6.14
N ILE A 119 4.43 5.98 -5.71
CA ILE A 119 3.69 6.86 -6.62
C ILE A 119 4.71 7.67 -7.42
N THR A 120 4.69 7.49 -8.74
CA THR A 120 5.55 8.23 -9.66
C THR A 120 4.84 9.38 -10.33
N HIS A 121 3.52 9.25 -10.49
CA HIS A 121 2.68 10.27 -11.09
C HIS A 121 1.29 10.28 -10.47
N PHE A 122 0.70 11.45 -10.41
CA PHE A 122 -0.65 11.70 -9.91
C PHE A 122 -1.38 12.63 -10.87
N SER A 123 -2.64 12.32 -11.16
CA SER A 123 -3.54 13.18 -11.94
C SER A 123 -4.81 13.46 -11.16
N ARG A 124 -5.24 14.72 -11.15
CA ARG A 124 -6.56 15.13 -10.70
C ARG A 124 -7.41 15.52 -11.90
N TYR A 125 -8.67 15.13 -11.85
CA TYR A 125 -9.68 15.47 -12.85
C TYR A 125 -10.80 16.23 -12.18
N SER A 126 -11.18 17.38 -12.74
CA SER A 126 -12.26 18.24 -12.26
C SER A 126 -13.24 18.58 -13.39
N PRO A 127 -14.49 19.00 -13.08
CA PRO A 127 -15.48 19.36 -14.10
C PRO A 127 -15.01 20.51 -14.98
N LYS A 128 -15.17 20.37 -16.27
CA LYS A 128 -14.92 21.44 -17.22
C LYS A 128 -16.11 22.42 -17.23
N ASP A 129 -15.87 23.66 -16.82
CA ASP A 129 -16.83 24.80 -16.91
C ASP A 129 -18.25 24.46 -16.43
N GLY A 130 -18.37 23.74 -15.31
CA GLY A 130 -19.68 23.35 -14.76
C GLY A 130 -20.39 22.25 -15.56
N SER A 131 -19.71 21.61 -16.52
CA SER A 131 -20.18 20.42 -17.21
C SER A 131 -19.99 19.17 -16.34
N GLN A 132 -20.52 18.03 -16.79
CA GLN A 132 -20.24 16.73 -16.17
C GLN A 132 -18.98 16.04 -16.75
N GLU A 133 -18.34 16.67 -17.74
CA GLU A 133 -17.11 16.16 -18.33
C GLU A 133 -15.94 16.48 -17.41
N LEU A 134 -15.23 15.44 -16.95
CA LEU A 134 -14.02 15.59 -16.17
C LEU A 134 -12.81 15.73 -17.08
N ILE A 135 -12.06 16.80 -16.91
CA ILE A 135 -10.78 17.03 -17.57
C ILE A 135 -9.66 16.97 -16.54
N GLU A 136 -8.50 16.51 -16.97
CA GLU A 136 -7.30 16.53 -16.14
C GLU A 136 -6.87 17.99 -15.93
N ASP A 137 -6.81 18.43 -14.67
CA ASP A 137 -6.54 19.83 -14.31
C ASP A 137 -5.29 19.99 -13.43
N ILE A 138 -4.80 18.93 -12.81
CA ILE A 138 -3.53 18.92 -12.07
C ILE A 138 -2.77 17.63 -12.39
N ARG A 139 -1.45 17.78 -12.56
CA ARG A 139 -0.46 16.70 -12.63
C ARG A 139 0.63 16.92 -11.61
N ILE A 140 1.11 15.83 -11.00
CA ILE A 140 2.24 15.87 -10.09
C ILE A 140 3.18 14.72 -10.42
N ASP A 141 4.43 15.05 -10.72
CA ASP A 141 5.51 14.08 -10.92
C ASP A 141 6.38 14.02 -9.67
N PHE A 142 6.59 12.82 -9.14
CA PHE A 142 7.34 12.56 -7.92
C PHE A 142 8.74 12.04 -8.21
N SER A 143 9.74 12.56 -7.49
CA SER A 143 11.14 12.11 -7.57
C SER A 143 11.63 11.65 -6.21
N TYR A 144 12.31 10.52 -6.20
CA TYR A 144 12.83 9.87 -5.00
C TYR A 144 14.36 9.81 -5.05
N ASP A 145 15.01 9.77 -3.89
CA ASP A 145 16.44 9.51 -3.76
C ASP A 145 16.75 7.99 -3.83
N ALA A 146 18.02 7.64 -3.67
CA ALA A 146 18.47 6.25 -3.70
C ALA A 146 17.89 5.40 -2.56
N ASP A 147 17.52 6.02 -1.45
CA ASP A 147 16.89 5.39 -0.28
C ASP A 147 15.37 5.42 -0.37
N MET A 148 14.82 5.80 -1.53
CA MET A 148 13.39 5.90 -1.81
C MET A 148 12.66 6.93 -0.92
N LYS A 149 13.33 7.99 -0.49
CA LYS A 149 12.69 9.15 0.13
C LYS A 149 12.23 10.11 -0.95
N LEU A 150 11.02 10.65 -0.80
CA LEU A 150 10.52 11.68 -1.69
C LEU A 150 11.35 12.97 -1.51
N ILE A 151 12.01 13.42 -2.57
CA ILE A 151 12.86 14.63 -2.54
C ILE A 151 12.29 15.78 -3.35
N LYS A 152 11.40 15.50 -4.30
CA LYS A 152 10.84 16.51 -5.19
C LYS A 152 9.47 16.11 -5.71
N ALA A 153 8.61 17.11 -5.91
CA ALA A 153 7.38 16.99 -6.69
C ALA A 153 7.27 18.20 -7.62
N ASP A 154 7.06 17.94 -8.91
CA ASP A 154 6.76 18.96 -9.92
C ASP A 154 5.26 18.96 -10.17
N ILE A 155 4.63 20.13 -10.07
CA ILE A 155 3.18 20.30 -10.12
C ILE A 155 2.83 21.17 -11.31
N ASP A 156 2.06 20.61 -12.23
CA ASP A 156 1.50 21.28 -13.38
C ASP A 156 0.00 21.51 -13.19
N PHE A 157 -0.48 22.58 -13.76
CA PHE A 157 -1.87 23.00 -13.77
C PHE A 157 -2.35 23.26 -15.19
N PHE A 158 -3.56 22.82 -15.50
CA PHE A 158 -4.22 23.12 -16.77
C PHE A 158 -5.05 24.40 -16.66
N ASP A 159 -4.65 25.44 -17.36
CA ASP A 159 -5.46 26.67 -17.49
C ASP A 159 -6.58 26.43 -18.51
N ILE A 160 -7.79 26.21 -17.99
CA ILE A 160 -8.99 25.94 -18.80
C ILE A 160 -9.30 27.11 -19.75
N MET A 161 -9.02 28.34 -19.33
CA MET A 161 -9.32 29.54 -20.14
C MET A 161 -8.34 29.72 -21.28
N ALA A 162 -7.08 29.36 -21.05
CA ALA A 162 -6.03 29.47 -22.07
C ALA A 162 -5.85 28.16 -22.88
N ASP A 163 -6.50 27.06 -22.44
CA ASP A 163 -6.36 25.70 -23.05
C ASP A 163 -4.91 25.21 -23.13
N VAL A 164 -4.12 25.48 -22.08
CA VAL A 164 -2.70 25.14 -21.99
C VAL A 164 -2.32 24.61 -20.62
N TRP A 165 -1.33 23.71 -20.61
CA TRP A 165 -0.62 23.31 -19.40
C TRP A 165 0.45 24.34 -19.04
N GLY A 166 0.58 24.64 -17.76
CA GLY A 166 1.63 25.50 -17.21
C GLY A 166 2.22 24.90 -15.94
N ASP A 167 3.52 25.08 -15.76
CA ASP A 167 4.21 24.72 -14.53
C ASP A 167 3.67 25.58 -13.39
N LEU A 168 3.04 24.97 -12.39
CA LEU A 168 2.48 25.70 -11.26
C LEU A 168 3.51 25.89 -10.16
N ARG A 169 4.19 24.81 -9.75
CA ARG A 169 5.01 24.79 -8.55
C ARG A 169 5.97 23.60 -8.53
N THR A 170 7.16 23.79 -7.99
CA THR A 170 8.06 22.71 -7.59
C THR A 170 8.14 22.67 -6.06
N THR A 171 7.87 21.52 -5.47
CA THR A 171 8.04 21.26 -4.03
C THR A 171 9.30 20.41 -3.82
N LYS A 172 10.23 20.89 -2.98
CA LYS A 172 11.43 20.16 -2.56
C LYS A 172 11.33 19.78 -1.11
N LEU A 173 11.73 18.54 -0.79
CA LEU A 173 11.75 18.00 0.57
C LEU A 173 13.21 17.77 1.00
N ILE A 174 13.59 18.34 2.12
CA ILE A 174 14.94 18.29 2.67
C ILE A 174 14.91 17.56 4.00
N TYR A 175 15.75 16.55 4.14
CA TYR A 175 15.82 15.72 5.34
C TYR A 175 17.08 16.05 6.15
N ASN A 176 16.99 15.90 7.47
CA ASN A 176 18.12 16.03 8.36
C ASN A 176 18.97 14.73 8.37
N GLU A 177 20.08 14.74 9.10
CA GLU A 177 21.00 13.59 9.23
C GLU A 177 20.36 12.32 9.82
N ASN A 178 19.26 12.47 10.57
CA ASN A 178 18.47 11.37 11.11
C ASN A 178 17.41 10.86 10.14
N GLY A 179 17.32 11.42 8.92
CA GLY A 179 16.35 11.07 7.92
C GLY A 179 14.95 11.63 8.17
N LEU A 180 14.79 12.59 9.09
CA LEU A 180 13.53 13.28 9.34
C LEU A 180 13.37 14.46 8.39
N LEU A 181 12.15 14.73 7.90
CA LEU A 181 11.86 15.88 7.06
C LEU A 181 12.16 17.17 7.85
N LYS A 182 13.12 17.95 7.37
CA LYS A 182 13.55 19.20 8.00
C LYS A 182 12.85 20.40 7.41
N GLU A 183 12.74 20.42 6.09
CA GLU A 183 12.19 21.57 5.36
C GLU A 183 11.39 21.07 4.16
N MET A 184 10.31 21.78 3.84
CA MET A 184 9.60 21.69 2.57
C MET A 184 9.59 23.07 1.92
N ILE A 185 10.12 23.16 0.69
CA ILE A 185 10.29 24.42 -0.02
C ILE A 185 9.48 24.35 -1.30
N GLN A 186 8.56 25.29 -1.47
CA GLN A 186 7.80 25.47 -2.70
C GLN A 186 8.35 26.64 -3.50
N THR A 187 8.65 26.43 -4.78
CA THR A 187 9.20 27.43 -5.68
C THR A 187 8.30 27.62 -6.90
N ASP A 188 8.22 28.83 -7.39
CA ASP A 188 7.63 29.15 -8.68
C ASP A 188 8.61 28.72 -9.80
N PRO A 189 8.24 27.81 -10.71
CA PRO A 189 9.15 27.28 -11.72
C PRO A 189 9.61 28.32 -12.74
N GLY A 190 8.74 29.26 -13.07
CA GLY A 190 9.01 30.30 -14.08
C GLY A 190 10.04 31.33 -13.63
N SER A 191 9.96 31.79 -12.38
CA SER A 191 10.91 32.75 -11.81
C SER A 191 12.04 32.11 -11.00
N GLY A 192 11.86 30.86 -10.58
CA GLY A 192 12.74 30.19 -9.63
C GLY A 192 12.68 30.76 -8.21
N GLN A 193 11.76 31.69 -7.93
CA GLN A 193 11.61 32.30 -6.62
C GLN A 193 10.86 31.40 -5.66
N GLU A 194 11.22 31.47 -4.39
CA GLU A 194 10.54 30.75 -3.32
C GLU A 194 9.13 31.32 -3.13
N PHE A 195 8.13 30.43 -3.17
CA PHE A 195 6.74 30.74 -2.88
C PHE A 195 6.50 30.67 -1.37
N ASN A 196 6.91 29.58 -0.75
CA ASN A 196 6.95 29.43 0.69
C ASN A 196 7.97 28.38 1.13
N ARG A 197 8.24 28.37 2.43
CA ARG A 197 9.05 27.37 3.12
C ARG A 197 8.34 26.96 4.39
N GLU A 198 8.39 25.68 4.70
CA GLU A 198 7.94 25.11 5.97
C GLU A 198 9.10 24.43 6.65
N GLU A 199 9.42 24.82 7.87
CA GLU A 199 10.51 24.28 8.68
C GLU A 199 9.93 23.47 9.83
N LEU A 200 10.42 22.24 10.03
CA LEU A 200 9.94 21.34 11.07
C LEU A 200 10.95 21.28 12.22
N THR A 201 10.45 21.41 13.42
CA THR A 201 11.21 21.26 14.66
C THR A 201 10.78 20.00 15.40
N TYR A 202 11.74 19.26 15.93
CA TYR A 202 11.53 17.99 16.61
C TYR A 202 12.04 18.04 18.04
N ASN A 203 11.39 17.28 18.94
CA ASN A 203 11.91 17.03 20.28
C ASN A 203 12.93 15.87 20.27
N ASN A 204 13.45 15.54 21.45
CA ASN A 204 14.42 14.45 21.64
C ASN A 204 13.86 13.04 21.37
N LEU A 205 12.54 12.90 21.23
CA LEU A 205 11.84 11.67 20.85
C LEU A 205 11.53 11.63 19.34
N ASN A 206 12.11 12.55 18.55
CA ASN A 206 11.85 12.71 17.12
C ASN A 206 10.39 13.02 16.76
N LYS A 207 9.65 13.65 17.67
CA LYS A 207 8.28 14.08 17.44
C LYS A 207 8.25 15.55 17.05
N ILE A 208 7.40 15.92 16.10
CA ILE A 208 7.23 17.30 15.62
C ILE A 208 6.66 18.13 16.77
N VAL A 209 7.35 19.22 17.13
CA VAL A 209 6.88 20.19 18.13
C VAL A 209 6.50 21.54 17.52
N ALA A 210 6.97 21.84 16.31
CA ALA A 210 6.57 23.02 15.58
C ALA A 210 6.71 22.83 14.06
N ILE A 211 5.83 23.51 13.31
CA ILE A 211 5.97 23.76 11.88
C ILE A 211 5.88 25.26 11.66
N ARG A 212 6.99 25.85 11.22
CA ARG A 212 7.07 27.28 10.91
C ARG A 212 6.85 27.51 9.43
N PHE A 213 5.80 28.23 9.09
CA PHE A 213 5.51 28.68 7.74
C PHE A 213 6.14 30.04 7.48
N ILE A 214 6.96 30.12 6.43
CA ILE A 214 7.69 31.31 6.01
C ILE A 214 7.28 31.63 4.57
N PRO A 215 6.53 32.71 4.33
CA PRO A 215 6.17 33.12 2.98
C PRO A 215 7.40 33.62 2.23
N GLY A 216 7.57 33.14 0.99
CA GLY A 216 8.66 33.59 0.11
C GLY A 216 8.30 34.83 -0.70
N PRO A 217 9.26 35.36 -1.48
CA PRO A 217 9.05 36.58 -2.32
C PRO A 217 7.93 36.44 -3.35
N ALA A 218 7.64 35.24 -3.81
CA ALA A 218 6.55 34.97 -4.76
C ALA A 218 5.18 34.90 -4.10
N SER A 219 5.12 34.91 -2.77
CA SER A 219 3.89 34.75 -1.97
C SER A 219 3.48 36.11 -1.37
N THR A 220 2.68 36.87 -2.10
CA THR A 220 2.24 38.18 -1.63
C THR A 220 1.02 38.11 -0.69
N GLY A 221 1.07 38.81 0.43
CA GLY A 221 -0.07 38.94 1.37
C GLY A 221 -0.21 37.83 2.41
N LEU A 222 0.69 36.87 2.44
CA LEU A 222 0.77 35.86 3.50
C LEU A 222 1.74 36.33 4.58
N ASN A 223 1.41 36.03 5.83
CA ASN A 223 2.26 36.28 7.00
C ASN A 223 2.96 34.98 7.43
N GLU A 224 4.13 35.14 8.02
CA GLU A 224 4.80 34.07 8.75
C GLU A 224 3.98 33.67 9.98
N PHE A 225 3.91 32.37 10.26
CA PHE A 225 3.30 31.85 11.48
C PHE A 225 3.95 30.53 11.88
N GLU A 226 3.67 30.08 13.10
CA GLU A 226 4.14 28.82 13.61
C GLU A 226 2.97 28.00 14.17
N LEU A 227 2.85 26.74 13.74
CA LEU A 227 1.98 25.75 14.34
C LEU A 227 2.75 25.05 15.45
N ILE A 228 2.22 25.01 16.66
CA ILE A 228 2.86 24.45 17.84
C ILE A 228 2.10 23.19 18.25
N TYR A 229 2.83 22.21 18.71
CA TYR A 229 2.35 20.89 19.13
C TYR A 229 2.81 20.58 20.55
N GLU A 230 1.87 20.48 21.46
CA GLU A 230 2.11 20.15 22.85
C GLU A 230 1.75 18.69 23.11
N TYR A 231 2.67 17.99 23.75
CA TYR A 231 2.51 16.56 24.06
C TYR A 231 2.12 16.35 25.52
N ASP A 232 1.57 15.17 25.82
CA ASP A 232 1.34 14.74 27.18
C ASP A 232 2.64 14.65 27.99
N SER A 233 2.56 14.41 29.29
CA SER A 233 3.71 14.35 30.20
C SER A 233 4.72 13.25 29.85
N GLU A 234 4.30 12.24 29.09
CA GLU A 234 5.12 11.15 28.62
C GLU A 234 5.77 11.46 27.26
N GLY A 235 5.34 12.52 26.59
CA GLY A 235 5.80 12.91 25.26
C GLY A 235 5.26 11.98 24.15
N MET A 236 4.20 11.26 24.43
CA MET A 236 3.69 10.22 23.54
C MET A 236 2.60 10.72 22.60
N ASP A 237 1.63 11.48 23.10
CA ASP A 237 0.47 11.94 22.35
C ASP A 237 0.34 13.46 22.39
N ILE A 238 -0.11 14.03 21.28
CA ILE A 238 -0.37 15.47 21.20
C ILE A 238 -1.64 15.77 21.94
N VAL A 239 -1.57 16.55 22.99
CA VAL A 239 -2.75 16.98 23.76
C VAL A 239 -3.35 18.26 23.22
N LYS A 240 -2.52 19.06 22.50
CA LYS A 240 -2.94 20.35 21.94
C LYS A 240 -2.10 20.70 20.72
N ALA A 241 -2.72 21.20 19.67
CA ALA A 241 -2.06 21.72 18.49
C ALA A 241 -2.73 22.99 18.00
N GLY A 242 -1.97 23.93 17.43
CA GLY A 242 -2.53 25.15 16.89
C GLY A 242 -1.58 26.31 16.85
N ARG A 243 -2.14 27.51 16.68
CA ARG A 243 -1.39 28.77 16.66
C ARG A 243 -2.25 29.91 17.19
N ASP A 244 -1.63 30.96 17.69
CA ASP A 244 -2.28 32.19 18.18
C ASP A 244 -3.44 31.89 19.15
N ASP A 245 -4.65 32.24 18.79
CA ASP A 245 -5.88 32.02 19.58
C ASP A 245 -6.66 30.78 19.09
N PHE A 246 -6.13 30.03 18.11
CA PHE A 246 -6.81 28.90 17.49
C PHE A 246 -6.14 27.58 17.85
N TRP A 247 -6.80 26.79 18.70
CA TRP A 247 -6.25 25.57 19.27
C TRP A 247 -7.21 24.40 19.15
N TYR A 248 -6.65 23.24 18.77
CA TYR A 248 -7.28 21.93 18.78
C TYR A 248 -6.81 21.13 20.00
N TYR A 249 -7.72 20.42 20.65
CA TYR A 249 -7.44 19.57 21.81
C TYR A 249 -7.86 18.14 21.48
N TYR A 250 -7.01 17.19 21.84
CA TYR A 250 -7.18 15.79 21.44
C TYR A 250 -7.35 14.89 22.67
N GLU A 251 -8.26 13.90 22.54
CA GLU A 251 -8.42 12.81 23.47
C GLU A 251 -8.09 11.48 22.77
N TYR A 252 -7.45 10.56 23.51
CA TYR A 252 -6.91 9.32 22.96
C TYR A 252 -7.48 8.11 23.66
N ASP A 253 -7.69 7.00 22.91
CA ASP A 253 -7.83 5.68 23.47
C ASP A 253 -6.43 5.12 23.75
N LYS A 254 -6.06 5.02 25.03
CA LYS A 254 -4.74 4.56 25.46
C LYS A 254 -4.54 3.05 25.33
N GLU A 255 -5.59 2.28 25.02
CA GLU A 255 -5.52 0.85 24.76
C GLU A 255 -5.27 0.54 23.27
N MET A 256 -5.51 1.51 22.39
CA MET A 256 -5.32 1.36 20.94
C MET A 256 -4.10 2.12 20.43
N LEU A 257 -3.15 1.39 19.82
CA LEU A 257 -1.99 1.99 19.19
C LEU A 257 -2.34 2.50 17.78
N ALA A 258 -1.96 3.73 17.48
CA ALA A 258 -2.14 4.31 16.16
C ALA A 258 -1.41 3.52 15.06
N SER A 259 -0.26 2.90 15.39
CA SER A 259 0.50 2.03 14.48
C SER A 259 -0.21 0.71 14.14
N GLU A 260 -1.19 0.30 14.97
CA GLU A 260 -1.99 -0.93 14.83
C GLU A 260 -3.43 -0.63 14.37
N THR A 261 -3.74 0.63 14.06
CA THR A 261 -5.10 1.07 13.70
C THR A 261 -5.09 1.71 12.32
N PHE A 262 -5.99 1.25 11.45
CA PHE A 262 -6.19 1.85 10.15
C PHE A 262 -7.07 3.09 10.27
N PHE A 263 -6.53 4.21 9.82
CA PHE A 263 -7.23 5.46 9.60
C PHE A 263 -6.81 6.02 8.24
N PRO A 264 -7.74 6.34 7.32
CA PRO A 264 -7.39 6.92 6.03
C PRO A 264 -6.77 8.31 6.24
N LYS A 265 -5.68 8.55 5.57
CA LYS A 265 -4.91 9.79 5.68
C LYS A 265 -4.94 10.55 4.36
N PRO A 266 -4.68 11.86 4.31
CA PRO A 266 -4.60 12.63 3.07
C PRO A 266 -3.55 12.06 2.12
N SER A 267 -3.72 12.28 0.83
CA SER A 267 -2.77 11.79 -0.17
C SER A 267 -1.46 12.60 -0.12
N ILE A 268 -0.37 11.96 -0.54
CA ILE A 268 0.91 12.67 -0.69
C ILE A 268 0.80 13.82 -1.68
N ALA A 269 -0.11 13.72 -2.65
CA ALA A 269 -0.40 14.78 -3.61
C ALA A 269 -0.98 16.02 -2.93
N ASP A 270 -1.91 15.84 -1.98
CA ASP A 270 -2.46 16.95 -1.21
C ASP A 270 -1.36 17.61 -0.38
N LEU A 271 -0.51 16.82 0.26
CA LEU A 271 0.59 17.34 1.07
C LEU A 271 1.55 18.22 0.25
N VAL A 272 2.01 17.76 -0.89
CA VAL A 272 2.96 18.53 -1.72
C VAL A 272 2.31 19.70 -2.43
N TYR A 273 0.98 19.63 -2.67
CA TYR A 273 0.22 20.69 -3.32
C TYR A 273 -0.13 21.82 -2.35
N PHE A 274 -0.73 21.48 -1.20
CA PHE A 274 -1.19 22.49 -0.22
C PHE A 274 -0.12 22.90 0.79
N GLY A 275 0.83 22.00 1.10
CA GLY A 275 1.83 22.19 2.14
C GLY A 275 1.37 21.66 3.50
N LEU A 276 2.31 21.57 4.43
CA LEU A 276 2.08 21.04 5.78
C LEU A 276 1.20 21.95 6.63
N LYS A 277 1.23 23.24 6.35
CA LYS A 277 0.51 24.28 7.11
C LYS A 277 -1.01 24.10 7.14
N ASP A 278 -1.56 23.41 6.13
CA ASP A 278 -2.99 23.21 6.00
C ASP A 278 -3.46 21.96 6.77
N TYR A 279 -2.52 21.18 7.33
CA TYR A 279 -2.78 20.00 8.12
C TYR A 279 -2.53 20.26 9.61
N VAL A 280 -3.41 21.01 10.23
CA VAL A 280 -3.39 21.24 11.70
C VAL A 280 -3.89 19.99 12.43
N ASP A 281 -4.68 19.18 11.77
CA ASP A 281 -5.17 17.92 12.27
C ASP A 281 -4.17 16.79 12.01
N PHE A 282 -3.68 16.20 13.09
CA PHE A 282 -2.68 15.12 13.06
C PHE A 282 -3.18 13.76 12.68
N SER A 283 -4.47 13.52 12.74
CA SER A 283 -5.03 12.28 12.19
C SER A 283 -4.70 12.15 10.72
N GLY A 284 -4.44 13.27 10.06
CA GLY A 284 -4.12 13.37 8.65
C GLY A 284 -2.64 13.39 8.25
N LEU A 285 -1.67 13.61 9.15
CA LEU A 285 -0.27 13.70 8.74
C LEU A 285 0.39 12.34 8.50
N PRO A 286 1.18 12.18 7.42
CA PRO A 286 1.87 10.94 7.09
C PRO A 286 3.04 10.62 8.01
N PHE A 287 3.21 11.33 9.11
CA PHE A 287 4.35 11.18 10.01
C PHE A 287 4.02 10.19 11.12
N LYS A 288 4.62 9.01 11.08
CA LYS A 288 4.47 7.92 12.06
C LYS A 288 4.66 8.34 13.53
N ASN A 289 5.21 9.54 13.78
CA ASN A 289 5.67 9.93 15.11
C ASN A 289 4.84 11.05 15.76
N SER A 290 3.69 11.41 15.16
CA SER A 290 2.89 12.52 15.71
C SER A 290 2.20 12.13 17.01
N TYR A 291 1.68 10.90 17.10
CA TYR A 291 1.03 10.37 18.29
C TYR A 291 1.26 8.86 18.40
N THR A 292 1.14 8.31 19.60
CA THR A 292 1.33 6.88 19.87
C THR A 292 0.01 6.13 19.89
N HIS A 293 -1.04 6.76 20.44
CA HIS A 293 -2.35 6.16 20.58
C HIS A 293 -3.35 6.73 19.57
N VAL A 294 -4.52 6.11 19.49
CA VAL A 294 -5.55 6.52 18.52
C VAL A 294 -6.32 7.73 19.05
N VAL A 295 -6.48 8.75 18.22
CA VAL A 295 -7.37 9.88 18.49
C VAL A 295 -8.80 9.41 18.43
N VAL A 296 -9.55 9.60 19.52
CA VAL A 296 -10.99 9.29 19.56
C VAL A 296 -11.84 10.54 19.58
N LYS A 297 -11.28 11.71 19.94
CA LYS A 297 -12.01 12.95 19.99
C LYS A 297 -11.11 14.16 19.71
N GLU A 298 -11.65 15.14 19.00
CA GLU A 298 -11.06 16.45 18.77
C GLU A 298 -12.11 17.52 19.11
N SER A 299 -11.71 18.51 19.93
CA SER A 299 -12.65 19.40 20.59
C SER A 299 -13.19 20.53 19.72
N THR A 300 -12.43 20.99 18.73
CA THR A 300 -12.80 22.17 17.93
C THR A 300 -13.88 21.84 16.90
N ASN A 301 -13.78 20.64 16.30
CA ASN A 301 -14.74 20.13 15.32
C ASN A 301 -15.79 19.21 15.94
N GLU A 302 -15.80 19.06 17.27
CA GLU A 302 -16.62 18.05 17.97
C GLU A 302 -16.52 16.65 17.31
N MET A 303 -15.32 16.35 16.76
CA MET A 303 -15.07 15.08 16.07
C MET A 303 -15.01 13.94 17.09
N GLU A 304 -15.72 12.88 16.81
CA GLU A 304 -15.67 11.64 17.56
C GLU A 304 -15.48 10.47 16.60
N ALA A 305 -14.37 9.74 16.74
CA ALA A 305 -14.03 8.60 15.88
C ALA A 305 -14.36 7.28 16.59
N ILE A 306 -14.98 6.36 15.87
CA ILE A 306 -15.37 5.03 16.34
C ILE A 306 -14.58 3.99 15.55
N TYR A 307 -13.95 3.06 16.27
CA TYR A 307 -13.12 2.00 15.71
C TYR A 307 -13.72 0.62 16.03
N GLU A 308 -13.43 -0.35 15.18
CA GLU A 308 -13.74 -1.76 15.42
C GLU A 308 -12.50 -2.63 15.27
N PRO A 309 -12.41 -3.78 15.98
CA PRO A 309 -11.33 -4.73 15.76
C PRO A 309 -11.47 -5.39 14.39
N ILE A 310 -10.33 -5.66 13.74
CA ILE A 310 -10.27 -6.43 12.51
C ILE A 310 -10.17 -7.91 12.89
N SER A 311 -11.06 -8.72 12.36
CA SER A 311 -11.05 -10.16 12.58
C SER A 311 -9.77 -10.79 12.03
N VAL A 312 -9.20 -11.73 12.78
CA VAL A 312 -8.04 -12.51 12.39
C VAL A 312 -8.37 -13.99 12.45
N TYR A 313 -7.86 -14.77 11.52
CA TYR A 313 -8.14 -16.20 11.38
C TYR A 313 -6.86 -16.99 11.14
N SER A 314 -6.86 -18.23 11.61
CA SER A 314 -5.75 -19.15 11.40
C SER A 314 -5.91 -19.95 10.09
N VAL A 315 -4.79 -20.28 9.45
CA VAL A 315 -4.76 -21.19 8.31
C VAL A 315 -3.89 -22.39 8.67
N VAL A 316 -4.49 -23.56 8.74
CA VAL A 316 -3.81 -24.82 9.05
C VAL A 316 -3.77 -25.69 7.83
N VAL A 317 -2.60 -26.23 7.49
CA VAL A 317 -2.43 -27.18 6.40
C VAL A 317 -2.30 -28.59 6.99
N ILE A 318 -3.18 -29.48 6.57
CA ILE A 318 -3.01 -30.91 6.77
C ILE A 318 -2.31 -31.45 5.51
N GLN A 319 -1.05 -31.84 5.66
CA GLN A 319 -0.26 -32.34 4.54
C GLN A 319 -0.84 -33.65 4.02
N PRO A 320 -1.01 -33.79 2.70
CA PRO A 320 -1.53 -35.00 2.08
C PRO A 320 -0.53 -36.14 2.12
N GLU A 321 -1.03 -37.36 2.10
CA GLU A 321 -0.20 -38.51 1.69
C GLU A 321 0.19 -38.38 0.22
N ASN A 322 1.45 -38.69 -0.12
CA ASN A 322 1.97 -38.70 -1.49
C ASN A 322 2.03 -37.31 -2.17
N GLY A 323 2.29 -36.26 -1.39
CA GLY A 323 2.50 -34.92 -1.89
C GLY A 323 2.74 -33.90 -0.78
N GLU A 324 2.82 -32.65 -1.17
CA GLU A 324 2.98 -31.51 -0.28
C GLU A 324 1.96 -30.40 -0.67
N ILE A 325 1.53 -29.61 0.29
CA ILE A 325 0.79 -28.36 0.06
C ILE A 325 1.65 -27.20 0.54
N LYS A 326 1.90 -26.24 -0.33
CA LYS A 326 2.42 -24.92 0.02
C LYS A 326 1.34 -23.88 -0.13
N LEU A 327 1.38 -22.86 0.72
CA LEU A 327 0.46 -21.74 0.68
C LEU A 327 1.22 -20.44 0.40
N THR A 328 0.55 -19.53 -0.28
CA THR A 328 0.99 -18.13 -0.36
C THR A 328 -0.17 -17.21 -0.03
N ALA A 329 0.13 -16.07 0.63
CA ALA A 329 -0.77 -14.95 0.81
C ALA A 329 -0.13 -13.74 0.14
N ASP A 330 -0.85 -13.11 -0.82
CA ASP A 330 -0.34 -11.99 -1.63
C ASP A 330 1.06 -12.23 -2.22
N GLY A 331 1.29 -13.45 -2.69
CA GLY A 331 2.55 -13.85 -3.31
C GLY A 331 3.68 -14.21 -2.33
N GLN A 332 3.47 -14.03 -1.01
CA GLN A 332 4.46 -14.41 0.01
C GLN A 332 4.17 -15.79 0.59
N PRO A 333 5.20 -16.61 0.86
CA PRO A 333 5.03 -17.92 1.48
C PRO A 333 4.31 -17.84 2.83
N LEU A 334 3.34 -18.73 3.04
CA LEU A 334 2.57 -18.83 4.27
C LEU A 334 2.79 -20.17 4.96
N ASN A 335 3.16 -20.14 6.23
CA ASN A 335 3.35 -21.35 7.03
C ASN A 335 2.01 -21.84 7.60
N SER A 336 1.88 -23.16 7.76
CA SER A 336 0.75 -23.74 8.48
C SER A 336 0.70 -23.24 9.93
N GLY A 337 -0.50 -22.89 10.41
CA GLY A 337 -0.73 -22.29 11.71
C GLY A 337 -0.54 -20.79 11.78
N SER A 338 -0.22 -20.12 10.66
CA SER A 338 -0.17 -18.65 10.60
C SER A 338 -1.54 -18.04 10.83
N THR A 339 -1.57 -16.91 11.56
CA THR A 339 -2.76 -16.10 11.75
C THR A 339 -2.70 -14.88 10.84
N LEU A 340 -3.76 -14.64 10.08
CA LEU A 340 -3.88 -13.56 9.13
C LEU A 340 -5.18 -12.79 9.35
N VAL A 341 -5.19 -11.54 8.94
CA VAL A 341 -6.39 -10.70 8.90
C VAL A 341 -7.41 -11.30 7.92
N ALA A 342 -8.68 -11.21 8.26
CA ALA A 342 -9.80 -11.60 7.39
C ALA A 342 -9.69 -10.95 5.99
N GLY A 343 -10.23 -11.63 4.98
CA GLY A 343 -10.28 -11.14 3.61
C GLY A 343 -8.98 -11.31 2.80
N ARG A 344 -7.95 -11.94 3.36
CA ARG A 344 -6.73 -12.24 2.61
C ARG A 344 -6.98 -13.32 1.57
N ARG A 345 -6.44 -13.12 0.38
CA ARG A 345 -6.47 -14.11 -0.69
C ARG A 345 -5.35 -15.12 -0.49
N ILE A 346 -5.72 -16.34 -0.20
CA ILE A 346 -4.79 -17.46 -0.01
C ILE A 346 -4.76 -18.28 -1.30
N LYS A 347 -3.56 -18.51 -1.83
CA LYS A 347 -3.34 -19.43 -2.94
C LYS A 347 -2.74 -20.74 -2.42
N ILE A 348 -3.26 -21.85 -2.91
CA ILE A 348 -2.85 -23.20 -2.54
C ILE A 348 -2.04 -23.77 -3.71
N HIS A 349 -0.86 -24.28 -3.40
CA HIS A 349 0.04 -24.92 -4.36
C HIS A 349 0.20 -26.39 -3.97
N PRO A 350 -0.68 -27.28 -4.47
CA PRO A 350 -0.52 -28.72 -4.25
C PRO A 350 0.62 -29.25 -5.13
N ILE A 351 1.52 -30.00 -4.54
CA ILE A 351 2.71 -30.57 -5.17
C ILE A 351 2.63 -32.09 -5.02
N PRO A 352 2.19 -32.86 -6.03
CA PRO A 352 2.13 -34.31 -5.96
C PRO A 352 3.52 -34.92 -5.87
N ALA A 353 3.65 -36.05 -5.15
CA ALA A 353 4.84 -36.88 -5.22
C ALA A 353 4.96 -37.57 -6.59
N GLU A 354 6.14 -38.12 -6.91
CA GLU A 354 6.37 -38.81 -8.16
C GLU A 354 5.38 -39.99 -8.36
N GLY A 355 4.76 -40.05 -9.51
CA GLY A 355 3.73 -41.04 -9.85
C GLY A 355 2.33 -40.74 -9.30
N TYR A 356 2.13 -39.54 -8.74
CA TYR A 356 0.82 -39.09 -8.24
C TYR A 356 0.38 -37.82 -8.96
N GLU A 357 -0.91 -37.55 -8.91
CA GLU A 357 -1.54 -36.31 -9.39
C GLU A 357 -2.53 -35.78 -8.34
N VAL A 358 -2.87 -34.51 -8.42
CA VAL A 358 -3.89 -33.93 -7.55
C VAL A 358 -5.26 -34.49 -7.92
N ASP A 359 -5.93 -35.11 -6.95
CA ASP A 359 -7.30 -35.57 -7.12
C ASP A 359 -8.30 -34.49 -6.69
N LYS A 360 -8.08 -33.93 -5.50
CA LYS A 360 -8.93 -32.87 -4.94
C LYS A 360 -8.11 -31.94 -4.05
N VAL A 361 -8.50 -30.68 -4.03
CA VAL A 361 -8.07 -29.70 -3.03
C VAL A 361 -9.29 -29.27 -2.24
N MET A 362 -9.19 -29.27 -0.92
CA MET A 362 -10.31 -28.96 -0.04
C MET A 362 -9.94 -27.86 0.94
N VAL A 363 -10.91 -26.96 1.15
CA VAL A 363 -10.87 -25.90 2.16
C VAL A 363 -12.05 -26.13 3.11
N ASN A 364 -11.76 -26.34 4.38
CA ASN A 364 -12.77 -26.70 5.41
C ASN A 364 -13.67 -27.90 5.00
N GLY A 365 -13.06 -28.87 4.29
CA GLY A 365 -13.78 -30.04 3.80
C GLY A 365 -14.56 -29.86 2.52
N GLU A 366 -14.64 -28.66 1.96
CA GLU A 366 -15.30 -28.34 0.69
C GLU A 366 -14.26 -28.35 -0.45
N ASN A 367 -14.62 -29.01 -1.57
CA ASN A 367 -13.75 -29.01 -2.76
C ASN A 367 -13.68 -27.63 -3.38
N ILE A 368 -12.49 -27.24 -3.81
CA ILE A 368 -12.28 -26.05 -4.64
C ILE A 368 -11.63 -26.43 -5.96
N GLU A 369 -12.00 -25.70 -7.01
CA GLU A 369 -11.46 -25.89 -8.36
C GLU A 369 -10.25 -24.98 -8.60
N ALA A 370 -9.44 -25.32 -9.59
CA ALA A 370 -8.33 -24.46 -10.01
C ALA A 370 -8.86 -23.16 -10.69
N PRO A 371 -8.22 -22.01 -10.42
CA PRO A 371 -7.06 -21.82 -9.58
C PRO A 371 -7.42 -22.02 -8.10
N TYR A 372 -6.60 -22.82 -7.40
CA TYR A 372 -6.86 -23.15 -6.00
C TYR A 372 -6.60 -21.93 -5.10
N GLU A 373 -7.61 -21.10 -4.94
CA GLU A 373 -7.54 -19.90 -4.10
C GLU A 373 -8.85 -19.64 -3.37
N PHE A 374 -8.77 -18.98 -2.21
CA PHE A 374 -9.94 -18.59 -1.41
C PHE A 374 -9.67 -17.29 -0.64
N LEU A 375 -10.75 -16.64 -0.17
CA LEU A 375 -10.67 -15.55 0.79
C LEU A 375 -10.76 -16.11 2.22
N LEU A 376 -9.90 -15.63 3.10
CA LEU A 376 -9.87 -16.03 4.51
C LEU A 376 -10.96 -15.30 5.29
N GLU A 377 -12.10 -15.96 5.54
CA GLU A 377 -13.27 -15.39 6.25
C GLU A 377 -13.53 -16.04 7.62
N LYS A 378 -12.82 -17.12 7.92
CA LYS A 378 -12.88 -17.88 9.17
C LYS A 378 -11.62 -18.71 9.35
N ASP A 379 -11.42 -19.29 10.54
CA ASP A 379 -10.39 -20.30 10.75
C ASP A 379 -10.51 -21.41 9.70
N THR A 380 -9.42 -21.69 9.03
CA THR A 380 -9.43 -22.47 7.81
C THR A 380 -8.43 -23.61 7.85
N GLU A 381 -8.93 -24.80 7.48
CA GLU A 381 -8.13 -25.98 7.25
C GLU A 381 -8.02 -26.25 5.75
N VAL A 382 -6.80 -26.46 5.28
CA VAL A 382 -6.49 -26.79 3.88
C VAL A 382 -5.93 -28.20 3.82
N THR A 383 -6.47 -29.02 2.93
CA THR A 383 -5.98 -30.36 2.66
C THR A 383 -6.10 -30.69 1.17
N ALA A 384 -5.43 -31.76 0.72
CA ALA A 384 -5.57 -32.30 -0.62
C ALA A 384 -5.57 -33.82 -0.60
N LEU A 385 -6.19 -34.40 -1.61
CA LEU A 385 -6.08 -35.82 -1.92
C LEU A 385 -5.24 -35.98 -3.16
N MET A 386 -4.28 -36.90 -3.08
CA MET A 386 -3.43 -37.30 -4.21
C MET A 386 -3.84 -38.68 -4.66
N LYS A 387 -3.97 -38.91 -5.96
CA LYS A 387 -4.23 -40.23 -6.55
C LYS A 387 -3.08 -40.65 -7.42
N LYS A 388 -2.90 -41.97 -7.59
CA LYS A 388 -1.91 -42.44 -8.54
C LYS A 388 -2.22 -41.91 -9.94
N SER A 389 -1.23 -41.37 -10.58
CA SER A 389 -1.34 -41.00 -11.99
C SER A 389 -1.48 -42.26 -12.84
N ASN A 390 -2.53 -42.32 -13.66
CA ASN A 390 -2.73 -43.41 -14.63
C ASN A 390 -1.85 -43.21 -15.88
N ALA A 391 -0.99 -42.23 -15.90
CA ALA A 391 -0.06 -42.03 -16.98
C ALA A 391 0.97 -43.21 -16.94
N VAL A 392 1.03 -43.96 -17.97
CA VAL A 392 2.11 -44.92 -18.21
C VAL A 392 3.41 -44.11 -18.24
N GLY A 393 4.23 -44.26 -17.19
CA GLY A 393 5.32 -43.37 -16.91
C GLY A 393 6.34 -43.27 -18.04
N GLU A 394 6.47 -42.09 -18.58
CA GLU A 394 7.80 -41.57 -18.85
C GLU A 394 8.31 -41.01 -17.51
N VAL A 395 9.45 -41.49 -17.07
CA VAL A 395 10.19 -40.92 -15.93
C VAL A 395 10.65 -39.55 -16.38
N ASP A 396 9.83 -38.54 -16.07
CA ASP A 396 10.10 -37.16 -16.45
C ASP A 396 11.08 -36.57 -15.45
N THR A 397 12.37 -36.73 -15.73
CA THR A 397 13.44 -35.98 -15.05
C THR A 397 13.48 -34.55 -15.55
N LYS A 398 12.31 -33.86 -15.53
CA LYS A 398 12.27 -32.47 -15.93
C LYS A 398 13.06 -31.61 -14.93
N ALA A 399 14.09 -30.98 -15.44
CA ALA A 399 14.91 -30.10 -14.63
C ALA A 399 14.21 -28.78 -14.25
N PHE A 400 12.98 -28.52 -14.74
CA PHE A 400 12.16 -27.39 -14.37
C PHE A 400 10.67 -27.67 -14.63
N HIS A 401 9.78 -26.93 -13.98
CA HIS A 401 8.33 -27.03 -14.16
C HIS A 401 7.75 -25.73 -14.70
N VAL A 402 6.66 -25.82 -15.47
CA VAL A 402 5.99 -24.67 -16.08
C VAL A 402 4.49 -24.81 -15.91
N TYR A 403 3.86 -23.80 -15.36
CA TYR A 403 2.41 -23.83 -15.14
C TYR A 403 1.80 -22.40 -15.09
N PRO A 404 0.49 -22.27 -15.33
CA PRO A 404 -0.41 -23.29 -15.86
C PRO A 404 -0.19 -23.54 -17.35
N ILE A 405 -0.47 -24.78 -17.81
CA ILE A 405 -0.53 -25.12 -19.22
C ILE A 405 -1.88 -25.82 -19.46
N PRO A 406 -2.79 -25.26 -20.30
CA PRO A 406 -2.69 -24.02 -21.06
C PRO A 406 -2.74 -22.75 -20.17
N THR A 407 -2.18 -21.65 -20.68
CA THR A 407 -2.27 -20.33 -20.04
C THR A 407 -2.85 -19.31 -21.01
N SER A 408 -3.46 -18.22 -20.49
CA SER A 408 -3.94 -17.11 -21.31
C SER A 408 -3.22 -15.78 -21.03
N LYS A 409 -2.44 -15.71 -19.96
CA LYS A 409 -1.77 -14.48 -19.55
C LYS A 409 -0.42 -14.75 -18.90
N ASP A 410 -0.42 -15.36 -17.73
CA ASP A 410 0.77 -15.51 -16.91
C ASP A 410 1.27 -16.97 -16.95
N LEU A 411 2.57 -17.13 -17.10
CA LEU A 411 3.25 -18.41 -17.04
C LEU A 411 4.28 -18.39 -15.91
N THR A 412 4.19 -19.33 -14.99
CA THR A 412 5.18 -19.51 -13.93
C THR A 412 6.19 -20.56 -14.36
N ILE A 413 7.47 -20.24 -14.23
CA ILE A 413 8.60 -21.11 -14.48
C ILE A 413 9.23 -21.41 -13.12
N GLU A 414 9.15 -22.65 -12.66
CA GLU A 414 9.79 -23.13 -11.45
C GLU A 414 11.08 -23.84 -11.80
N ILE A 415 12.20 -23.38 -11.24
CA ILE A 415 13.54 -23.92 -11.51
C ILE A 415 14.25 -24.27 -10.21
N PRO A 416 15.15 -25.25 -10.22
CA PRO A 416 16.05 -25.49 -9.11
C PRO A 416 17.06 -24.34 -8.96
N ALA A 417 17.60 -24.18 -7.75
CA ALA A 417 18.46 -23.03 -7.40
C ALA A 417 19.70 -22.90 -8.31
N GLU A 418 20.23 -24.01 -8.82
CA GLU A 418 21.38 -24.05 -9.74
C GLU A 418 21.06 -23.51 -11.15
N MET A 419 19.77 -23.30 -11.46
CA MET A 419 19.35 -22.70 -12.73
C MET A 419 19.08 -21.18 -12.62
N VAL A 420 19.15 -20.60 -11.44
CA VAL A 420 19.04 -19.15 -11.26
C VAL A 420 20.19 -18.46 -12.02
N GLY A 421 19.85 -17.41 -12.78
CA GLY A 421 20.77 -16.71 -13.67
C GLY A 421 20.80 -17.26 -15.11
N LYS A 422 20.18 -18.41 -15.39
CA LYS A 422 20.03 -18.91 -16.77
C LYS A 422 18.96 -18.12 -17.54
N VAL A 423 19.04 -18.19 -18.85
CA VAL A 423 18.09 -17.55 -19.76
C VAL A 423 17.04 -18.59 -20.20
N ALA A 424 15.77 -18.22 -20.03
CA ALA A 424 14.64 -18.93 -20.63
C ALA A 424 14.24 -18.25 -21.93
N SER A 425 13.95 -19.04 -22.97
CA SER A 425 13.51 -18.55 -24.29
C SER A 425 12.25 -19.28 -24.72
N LEU A 426 11.20 -18.52 -25.09
CA LEU A 426 10.02 -19.06 -25.77
C LEU A 426 10.27 -19.03 -27.28
N ILE A 427 10.07 -20.19 -27.92
CA ILE A 427 10.35 -20.40 -29.33
C ILE A 427 9.04 -20.81 -30.01
N ASP A 428 8.70 -20.18 -31.10
CA ASP A 428 7.52 -20.53 -31.89
C ASP A 428 7.75 -21.79 -32.73
N MET A 429 6.71 -22.28 -33.39
CA MET A 429 6.77 -23.49 -34.22
C MET A 429 7.63 -23.32 -35.50
N ASN A 430 8.06 -22.10 -35.81
CA ASN A 430 8.98 -21.79 -36.91
C ASN A 430 10.44 -21.73 -36.46
N GLY A 431 10.70 -21.96 -35.14
CA GLY A 431 12.02 -21.88 -34.56
C GLY A 431 12.49 -20.45 -34.20
N GLN A 432 11.58 -19.45 -34.22
CA GLN A 432 11.90 -18.08 -33.86
C GLN A 432 11.70 -17.85 -32.34
N ILE A 433 12.65 -17.18 -31.71
CA ILE A 433 12.54 -16.78 -30.32
C ILE A 433 11.60 -15.58 -30.26
N VAL A 434 10.43 -15.75 -29.62
CA VAL A 434 9.40 -14.73 -29.46
C VAL A 434 9.43 -14.03 -28.08
N TYR A 435 10.07 -14.68 -27.09
CA TYR A 435 10.25 -14.10 -25.77
C TYR A 435 11.54 -14.63 -25.12
N ARG A 436 12.21 -13.79 -24.32
CA ARG A 436 13.41 -14.18 -23.60
C ARG A 436 13.48 -13.48 -22.25
N VAL A 437 13.83 -14.21 -21.19
CA VAL A 437 13.96 -13.69 -19.82
C VAL A 437 15.11 -14.36 -19.09
N THR A 438 15.82 -13.62 -18.25
CA THR A 438 16.77 -14.18 -17.29
C THR A 438 16.02 -14.60 -16.04
N LEU A 439 16.20 -15.83 -15.58
CA LEU A 439 15.54 -16.40 -14.43
C LEU A 439 16.27 -15.93 -13.16
N ASN A 440 15.74 -14.93 -12.49
CA ASN A 440 16.35 -14.31 -11.30
C ASN A 440 15.93 -14.98 -9.98
N ASN A 441 14.87 -15.79 -10.02
CA ASN A 441 14.29 -16.47 -8.87
C ASN A 441 13.96 -17.92 -9.19
N ILE A 442 13.84 -18.75 -8.16
CA ILE A 442 13.41 -20.16 -8.32
C ILE A 442 11.96 -20.28 -8.83
N PHE A 443 11.14 -19.23 -8.64
CA PHE A 443 9.81 -19.07 -9.23
C PHE A 443 9.82 -17.78 -10.02
N GLN A 444 9.80 -17.88 -11.35
CA GLN A 444 9.77 -16.72 -12.24
C GLN A 444 8.44 -16.67 -12.97
N GLN A 445 7.64 -15.64 -12.71
CA GLN A 445 6.43 -15.38 -13.48
C GLN A 445 6.74 -14.46 -14.67
N ILE A 446 6.15 -14.78 -15.83
CA ILE A 446 6.26 -13.99 -17.05
C ILE A 446 4.88 -13.75 -17.65
N ASP A 447 4.64 -12.52 -18.14
CA ASP A 447 3.42 -12.16 -18.88
C ASP A 447 3.61 -12.47 -20.36
N ILE A 448 2.80 -13.41 -20.86
CA ILE A 448 2.77 -13.84 -22.25
C ILE A 448 1.40 -13.64 -22.91
N SER A 449 0.58 -12.72 -22.35
CA SER A 449 -0.78 -12.41 -22.84
C SER A 449 -0.82 -11.94 -24.30
N HIS A 450 0.29 -11.42 -24.81
CA HIS A 450 0.44 -10.99 -26.21
C HIS A 450 0.72 -12.13 -27.19
N LEU A 451 0.95 -13.34 -26.68
CA LEU A 451 1.20 -14.55 -27.49
C LEU A 451 -0.06 -15.41 -27.61
N LYS A 452 -0.16 -16.19 -28.68
CA LYS A 452 -1.21 -17.21 -28.86
C LYS A 452 -0.65 -18.38 -29.68
N GLY A 453 -0.98 -19.61 -29.25
CA GLY A 453 -0.56 -20.80 -29.94
C GLY A 453 0.30 -21.76 -29.11
N VAL A 454 1.10 -22.58 -29.79
CA VAL A 454 2.00 -23.56 -29.18
C VAL A 454 3.43 -23.05 -29.29
N PHE A 455 4.15 -23.09 -28.17
CA PHE A 455 5.53 -22.64 -28.05
C PHE A 455 6.38 -23.72 -27.35
N LEU A 456 7.68 -23.65 -27.55
CA LEU A 456 8.67 -24.40 -26.79
C LEU A 456 9.39 -23.44 -25.83
N LEU A 457 9.32 -23.70 -24.53
CA LEU A 457 10.15 -23.02 -23.53
C LEU A 457 11.46 -23.77 -23.40
N GLN A 458 12.56 -23.10 -23.69
CA GLN A 458 13.91 -23.65 -23.62
C GLN A 458 14.71 -22.99 -22.50
N ILE A 459 15.34 -23.80 -21.64
CA ILE A 459 16.31 -23.37 -20.62
C ILE A 459 17.53 -24.26 -20.74
N GLY A 460 18.64 -23.72 -21.25
CA GLY A 460 19.81 -24.54 -21.63
C GLY A 460 19.46 -25.56 -22.72
N ASP A 461 19.70 -26.83 -22.45
CA ASP A 461 19.43 -27.96 -23.38
C ASP A 461 18.05 -28.59 -23.17
N ILE A 462 17.28 -28.14 -22.20
CA ILE A 462 15.99 -28.69 -21.81
C ILE A 462 14.88 -27.86 -22.40
N THR A 463 13.84 -28.54 -22.94
CA THR A 463 12.70 -27.87 -23.60
C THR A 463 11.39 -28.42 -23.05
N GLU A 464 10.43 -27.53 -22.86
CA GLU A 464 9.06 -27.82 -22.41
C GLU A 464 8.04 -27.16 -23.36
N ARG A 465 6.94 -27.88 -23.63
CA ARG A 465 5.86 -27.34 -24.49
C ARG A 465 4.92 -26.47 -23.68
N VAL A 466 4.68 -25.24 -24.15
CA VAL A 466 3.75 -24.28 -23.58
C VAL A 466 2.59 -24.02 -24.56
N ILE A 467 1.35 -24.04 -24.07
CA ILE A 467 0.16 -23.72 -24.84
C ILE A 467 -0.41 -22.42 -24.30
N VAL A 468 -0.53 -21.41 -25.19
CA VAL A 468 -1.10 -20.09 -24.86
C VAL A 468 -2.43 -19.91 -25.61
N GLN A 469 -3.51 -19.61 -24.90
CA GLN A 469 -4.88 -19.50 -25.43
C GLN A 469 -5.32 -18.05 -25.66
#